data_1bd73505d3841d7c4e4b87088a895e78
#
_entry.id   1bd73505d3841d7c4e4b87088a895e78
#
_cell.length_a   1.000
_cell.length_b   1.000
_cell.length_c   1.000
_cell.angle_alpha   90.00
_cell.angle_beta   90.00
_cell.angle_gamma   90.00
#
_symmetry.space_group_name_H-M   'P 1'
#
loop_
_entity.id
_entity.type
_entity.pdbx_description
1 polymer ?
#
loop_
_entity_poly.entity_id
_entity_poly.type
_entity_poly.pdbx_seq_one_letter_code
_entity_poly.pdbx_strand_id
1 'polypeptide(L)'
;MRIALTALTPHGPQDVIVRGDDDATVGDLSTALRASLWQAPGLAEVIRLPSATGQGRHSRVPAPGPGGTLWVNARPLDPGAPAARVVHDGALVAADPRTSAATALDEPSGMVEVRTVGGPAAGSVHRLGFGTVTLGGAPDCHIRLTGTGFTGAAAQVTVGPGGGSVAVTVQPASGPQVLLDGEPVTTARPWPFGALLTIGTNMLTVRVPEQPDAHLSPADEGGLAYNRPPRLLPSGRPRRIEVPAEPRRADKVRLQLLSAVIPLVLGLVMVKVLHSWAFAAFMLLSPVMIIGQWVSDRRHGRTSYAKAMRAYRDRMARLSQEMDAERAADEADRRDAAPDPASVLLTATGPRRRLWERRADDPDFLDL
;
A
#
# COMPACT_ATOMS: atom_id res chain seq x y z
N MET A 1 10.55 0.57 -42.20
CA MET A 1 10.27 0.41 -40.74
C MET A 1 9.12 -0.55 -40.47
N ARG A 2 9.08 -1.14 -39.27
CA ARG A 2 7.92 -1.87 -38.74
C ARG A 2 7.79 -1.50 -37.28
N ILE A 3 6.64 -0.94 -36.89
CA ILE A 3 6.37 -0.49 -35.53
C ILE A 3 5.06 -1.11 -35.05
N ALA A 4 5.08 -1.76 -33.90
CA ALA A 4 3.87 -2.19 -33.20
C ALA A 4 3.48 -1.11 -32.19
N LEU A 5 2.27 -0.57 -32.27
CA LEU A 5 1.80 0.48 -31.37
C LEU A 5 0.34 0.25 -30.99
N THR A 6 -0.10 0.88 -29.90
CA THR A 6 -1.50 0.91 -29.50
C THR A 6 -2.09 2.28 -29.77
N ALA A 7 -3.08 2.36 -30.66
CA ALA A 7 -3.81 3.58 -30.93
C ALA A 7 -4.98 3.74 -29.97
N LEU A 8 -5.02 4.87 -29.26
CA LEU A 8 -6.11 5.21 -28.36
C LEU A 8 -7.24 5.87 -29.15
N THR A 9 -8.27 5.09 -29.46
CA THR A 9 -9.42 5.54 -30.24
C THR A 9 -10.63 5.83 -29.34
N PRO A 10 -11.66 6.58 -29.83
CA PRO A 10 -12.90 6.76 -29.10
C PRO A 10 -13.64 5.45 -28.78
N HIS A 11 -13.31 4.39 -29.49
CA HIS A 11 -13.93 3.05 -29.34
C HIS A 11 -13.10 2.13 -28.43
N GLY A 12 -11.97 2.62 -27.88
CA GLY A 12 -11.05 1.89 -27.03
C GLY A 12 -9.64 1.78 -27.64
N PRO A 13 -8.70 1.21 -26.89
CA PRO A 13 -7.34 0.97 -27.40
C PRO A 13 -7.36 -0.12 -28.47
N GLN A 14 -6.60 0.10 -29.55
CA GLN A 14 -6.45 -0.85 -30.67
C GLN A 14 -4.97 -1.05 -30.98
N ASP A 15 -4.54 -2.30 -30.95
CA ASP A 15 -3.18 -2.67 -31.30
C ASP A 15 -3.04 -2.77 -32.80
N VAL A 16 -2.03 -2.11 -33.37
CA VAL A 16 -1.75 -2.08 -34.79
C VAL A 16 -0.28 -2.24 -35.09
N ILE A 17 0.02 -2.88 -36.19
CA ILE A 17 1.36 -2.95 -36.77
C ILE A 17 1.42 -1.98 -37.93
N VAL A 18 2.27 -0.97 -37.83
CA VAL A 18 2.56 -0.03 -38.89
C VAL A 18 3.76 -0.51 -39.69
N ARG A 19 3.63 -0.51 -41.03
CA ARG A 19 4.73 -0.83 -41.95
C ARG A 19 4.86 0.31 -42.96
N GLY A 20 6.08 0.74 -43.21
CA GLY A 20 6.40 1.80 -44.16
C GLY A 20 7.90 1.91 -44.40
N ASP A 21 8.28 2.90 -45.16
CA ASP A 21 9.69 3.21 -45.39
C ASP A 21 10.29 3.88 -44.15
N ASP A 22 11.61 3.82 -43.99
CA ASP A 22 12.30 4.36 -42.79
C ASP A 22 12.27 5.90 -42.74
N ASP A 23 12.00 6.56 -43.86
CA ASP A 23 11.84 8.00 -43.99
C ASP A 23 10.39 8.49 -43.84
N ALA A 24 9.43 7.58 -43.62
CA ALA A 24 8.03 7.96 -43.39
C ALA A 24 7.91 8.85 -42.17
N THR A 25 7.12 9.93 -42.32
CA THR A 25 6.97 10.95 -41.28
C THR A 25 5.85 10.62 -40.30
N VAL A 26 5.86 11.31 -39.14
CA VAL A 26 4.75 11.27 -38.17
C VAL A 26 3.45 11.78 -38.83
N GLY A 27 3.53 12.72 -39.76
CA GLY A 27 2.38 13.21 -40.55
C GLY A 27 1.74 12.11 -41.40
N ASP A 28 2.56 11.28 -42.06
CA ASP A 28 2.07 10.12 -42.83
C ASP A 28 1.43 9.10 -41.90
N LEU A 29 2.06 8.81 -40.77
CA LEU A 29 1.52 7.95 -39.72
C LEU A 29 0.17 8.47 -39.19
N SER A 30 0.09 9.78 -38.89
CA SER A 30 -1.15 10.43 -38.41
C SER A 30 -2.29 10.25 -39.42
N THR A 31 -1.99 10.51 -40.67
CA THR A 31 -2.99 10.41 -41.77
C THR A 31 -3.49 8.97 -41.93
N ALA A 32 -2.59 8.01 -41.91
CA ALA A 32 -2.91 6.60 -42.04
C ALA A 32 -3.72 6.06 -40.85
N LEU A 33 -3.31 6.38 -39.63
CA LEU A 33 -4.04 5.99 -38.41
C LEU A 33 -5.44 6.59 -38.40
N ARG A 34 -5.58 7.89 -38.71
CA ARG A 34 -6.88 8.55 -38.76
C ARG A 34 -7.82 7.91 -39.77
N ALA A 35 -7.37 7.65 -40.98
CA ALA A 35 -8.17 7.02 -42.02
C ALA A 35 -8.60 5.60 -41.62
N SER A 36 -7.73 4.84 -40.96
CA SER A 36 -7.97 3.44 -40.68
C SER A 36 -8.74 3.17 -39.37
N LEU A 37 -8.53 4.03 -38.32
CA LEU A 37 -9.00 3.74 -36.97
C LEU A 37 -9.99 4.77 -36.41
N TRP A 38 -9.78 6.07 -36.69
CA TRP A 38 -10.63 7.12 -36.12
C TRP A 38 -11.83 7.49 -37.00
N GLN A 39 -11.74 7.30 -38.31
CA GLN A 39 -12.82 7.65 -39.26
C GLN A 39 -13.66 6.43 -39.68
N ALA A 40 -13.09 5.25 -39.64
CA ALA A 40 -13.80 4.01 -39.96
C ALA A 40 -13.42 2.95 -38.92
N PRO A 41 -14.33 2.54 -38.03
CA PRO A 41 -14.03 1.47 -37.07
C PRO A 41 -13.92 0.14 -37.86
N GLY A 42 -12.67 -0.20 -38.18
CA GLY A 42 -12.32 -1.47 -38.83
C GLY A 42 -11.18 -2.11 -38.06
N LEU A 43 -11.19 -3.44 -37.98
CA LEU A 43 -10.08 -4.21 -37.41
C LEU A 43 -8.86 -4.14 -38.33
N ALA A 44 -8.15 -3.01 -38.35
CA ALA A 44 -6.92 -2.87 -39.13
C ALA A 44 -5.75 -3.41 -38.29
N GLU A 45 -5.46 -4.68 -38.46
CA GLU A 45 -4.28 -5.33 -37.80
C GLU A 45 -2.96 -4.83 -38.38
N VAL A 46 -2.91 -4.40 -39.61
CA VAL A 46 -1.70 -3.90 -40.30
C VAL A 46 -2.02 -2.66 -41.12
N ILE A 47 -1.37 -1.55 -40.80
CA ILE A 47 -1.44 -0.29 -41.53
C ILE A 47 -0.16 -0.14 -42.36
N ARG A 48 -0.33 0.09 -43.69
CA ARG A 48 0.79 0.37 -44.58
C ARG A 48 0.87 1.87 -44.88
N LEU A 49 2.03 2.45 -44.63
CA LEU A 49 2.33 3.83 -45.03
C LEU A 49 2.63 3.91 -46.53
N PRO A 50 2.26 4.99 -47.22
CA PRO A 50 2.60 5.18 -48.63
C PRO A 50 4.14 5.28 -48.75
N SER A 51 4.68 4.54 -49.76
CA SER A 51 6.11 4.60 -50.07
C SER A 51 6.43 5.83 -50.89
N ALA A 52 7.50 6.56 -50.53
CA ALA A 52 7.98 7.73 -51.26
C ALA A 52 8.52 7.41 -52.68
N THR A 53 8.79 6.13 -53.00
CA THR A 53 9.39 5.65 -54.26
C THR A 53 8.41 5.39 -55.37
N GLY A 54 7.11 5.61 -55.18
CA GLY A 54 6.13 5.50 -56.26
C GLY A 54 6.13 6.72 -57.19
N GLN A 55 6.85 6.66 -58.29
CA GLN A 55 6.72 7.62 -59.38
C GLN A 55 5.25 7.77 -59.81
N GLY A 56 4.72 8.98 -59.69
CA GLY A 56 3.45 9.28 -60.35
C GLY A 56 2.69 10.44 -59.72
N ARG A 57 2.96 11.62 -60.21
CA ARG A 57 2.09 12.81 -60.22
C ARG A 57 1.65 13.39 -58.86
N HIS A 58 2.25 14.56 -58.59
CA HIS A 58 1.63 15.71 -57.88
C HIS A 58 0.20 15.48 -57.36
N SER A 59 0.08 14.74 -56.28
CA SER A 59 -0.98 14.97 -55.31
C SER A 59 -0.39 15.87 -54.25
N ARG A 60 -0.73 17.14 -54.33
CA ARG A 60 -0.51 18.10 -53.25
C ARG A 60 -1.09 17.48 -52.01
N VAL A 61 -0.24 16.94 -51.14
CA VAL A 61 -0.64 16.58 -49.76
C VAL A 61 -1.26 17.85 -49.19
N PRO A 62 -2.53 17.85 -48.77
CA PRO A 62 -3.11 19.03 -48.13
C PRO A 62 -2.24 19.32 -46.95
N ALA A 63 -1.86 20.59 -46.77
CA ALA A 63 -1.17 21.07 -45.56
C ALA A 63 -1.94 20.49 -44.35
N PRO A 64 -1.24 19.97 -43.32
CA PRO A 64 -1.91 19.37 -42.18
C PRO A 64 -2.86 20.40 -41.57
N GLY A 65 -4.15 20.11 -41.67
CA GLY A 65 -5.16 20.88 -40.96
C GLY A 65 -4.91 20.81 -39.46
N PRO A 66 -5.49 21.68 -38.65
CA PRO A 66 -5.24 21.76 -37.20
C PRO A 66 -5.56 20.49 -36.41
N GLY A 67 -5.90 19.41 -37.07
CA GLY A 67 -6.23 18.09 -36.49
C GLY A 67 -5.20 16.96 -36.74
N GLY A 68 -4.03 17.26 -37.29
CA GLY A 68 -3.05 16.24 -37.72
C GLY A 68 -1.99 15.81 -36.69
N THR A 69 -1.95 16.42 -35.51
CA THR A 69 -0.94 16.10 -34.49
C THR A 69 -1.25 14.80 -33.78
N LEU A 70 -0.25 13.92 -33.69
CA LEU A 70 -0.26 12.76 -32.83
C LEU A 70 0.38 13.12 -31.48
N TRP A 71 -0.09 12.45 -30.46
CA TRP A 71 0.36 12.66 -29.08
C TRP A 71 0.86 11.34 -28.49
N VAL A 72 2.01 11.39 -27.82
CA VAL A 72 2.57 10.30 -27.04
C VAL A 72 2.98 10.84 -25.69
N ASN A 73 2.53 10.22 -24.60
CA ASN A 73 2.85 10.66 -23.23
C ASN A 73 2.58 12.17 -23.00
N ALA A 74 1.39 12.65 -23.40
CA ALA A 74 0.98 14.04 -23.31
C ALA A 74 1.84 15.04 -24.10
N ARG A 75 2.76 14.60 -24.95
CA ARG A 75 3.61 15.44 -25.79
C ARG A 75 3.18 15.37 -27.25
N PRO A 76 3.03 16.50 -27.92
CA PRO A 76 2.76 16.49 -29.34
C PRO A 76 4.01 16.02 -30.09
N LEU A 77 3.82 15.15 -31.07
CA LEU A 77 4.89 14.75 -31.97
C LEU A 77 5.00 15.77 -33.12
N ASP A 78 6.22 16.06 -33.53
CA ASP A 78 6.48 16.89 -34.72
C ASP A 78 6.04 16.11 -35.98
N PRO A 79 5.07 16.61 -36.77
CA PRO A 79 4.60 15.95 -37.97
C PRO A 79 5.70 15.70 -39.02
N GLY A 80 6.74 16.52 -39.04
CA GLY A 80 7.87 16.42 -39.97
C GLY A 80 8.96 15.39 -39.52
N ALA A 81 8.92 14.97 -38.28
CA ALA A 81 9.90 14.03 -37.78
C ALA A 81 9.74 12.63 -38.38
N PRO A 82 10.84 11.87 -38.63
CA PRO A 82 10.77 10.49 -39.03
C PRO A 82 10.06 9.63 -37.96
N ALA A 83 8.98 8.93 -38.34
CA ALA A 83 8.19 8.14 -37.40
C ALA A 83 9.02 7.08 -36.69
N ALA A 84 9.95 6.44 -37.39
CA ALA A 84 10.84 5.42 -36.86
C ALA A 84 11.78 5.92 -35.73
N ARG A 85 12.00 7.23 -35.59
CA ARG A 85 12.87 7.82 -34.55
C ARG A 85 12.11 8.27 -33.31
N VAL A 86 10.80 8.56 -33.41
CA VAL A 86 10.02 9.18 -32.36
C VAL A 86 8.87 8.29 -31.84
N VAL A 87 8.52 7.23 -32.58
CA VAL A 87 7.51 6.25 -32.21
C VAL A 87 8.16 4.89 -32.14
N HIS A 88 8.08 4.24 -30.98
CA HIS A 88 8.71 2.92 -30.77
C HIS A 88 7.66 1.83 -30.66
N ASP A 89 8.10 0.59 -30.69
CA ASP A 89 7.25 -0.56 -30.37
C ASP A 89 6.65 -0.40 -28.96
N GLY A 90 5.34 -0.63 -28.86
CA GLY A 90 4.58 -0.46 -27.63
C GLY A 90 4.14 0.98 -27.33
N ALA A 91 4.40 1.95 -28.20
CA ALA A 91 3.95 3.33 -28.00
C ALA A 91 2.42 3.42 -27.94
N LEU A 92 1.92 4.18 -26.97
CA LEU A 92 0.50 4.55 -26.87
C LEU A 92 0.31 5.88 -27.59
N VAL A 93 -0.39 5.85 -28.72
CA VAL A 93 -0.56 6.99 -29.62
C VAL A 93 -2.01 7.48 -29.58
N ALA A 94 -2.21 8.76 -29.34
CA ALA A 94 -3.52 9.41 -29.30
C ALA A 94 -3.65 10.52 -30.36
N ALA A 95 -4.88 10.80 -30.77
CA ALA A 95 -5.20 11.90 -31.70
C ALA A 95 -5.48 13.24 -30.98
N ASP A 96 -5.58 13.23 -29.66
CA ASP A 96 -5.87 14.40 -28.84
C ASP A 96 -5.05 14.40 -27.52
N PRO A 97 -4.77 15.58 -26.95
CA PRO A 97 -3.96 15.71 -25.76
C PRO A 97 -4.60 15.11 -24.50
N ARG A 98 -5.94 15.09 -24.42
CA ARG A 98 -6.63 14.59 -23.21
C ARG A 98 -6.51 13.09 -23.08
N THR A 99 -6.71 12.37 -24.18
CA THR A 99 -6.55 10.91 -24.22
C THR A 99 -5.10 10.53 -24.01
N SER A 100 -4.14 11.27 -24.60
CA SER A 100 -2.71 11.03 -24.38
C SER A 100 -2.27 11.33 -22.94
N ALA A 101 -2.85 12.34 -22.30
CA ALA A 101 -2.54 12.69 -20.91
C ALA A 101 -2.88 11.54 -19.94
N ALA A 102 -3.87 10.71 -20.23
CA ALA A 102 -4.20 9.53 -19.44
C ALA A 102 -3.09 8.47 -19.42
N THR A 103 -2.18 8.50 -20.39
CA THR A 103 -1.04 7.57 -20.52
C THR A 103 0.30 8.20 -20.17
N ALA A 104 0.30 9.49 -19.81
CA ALA A 104 1.53 10.19 -19.48
C ALA A 104 2.20 9.64 -18.22
N LEU A 105 3.53 9.56 -18.24
CA LEU A 105 4.36 9.18 -17.12
C LEU A 105 4.53 10.29 -16.08
N ASP A 106 3.79 11.39 -16.22
CA ASP A 106 3.85 12.55 -15.36
C ASP A 106 3.28 12.25 -13.96
N GLU A 107 3.50 13.18 -13.02
CA GLU A 107 2.97 13.09 -11.67
C GLU A 107 1.48 12.74 -11.67
N PRO A 108 1.06 11.75 -10.87
CA PRO A 108 -0.33 11.38 -10.81
C PRO A 108 -1.17 12.56 -10.31
N SER A 109 -2.20 12.92 -11.07
CA SER A 109 -3.15 13.94 -10.66
C SER A 109 -4.06 13.42 -9.55
N GLY A 110 -4.51 14.30 -8.65
CA GLY A 110 -5.41 13.96 -7.56
C GLY A 110 -4.74 13.90 -6.19
N MET A 111 -5.55 13.89 -5.14
CA MET A 111 -5.11 13.86 -3.75
C MET A 111 -5.08 12.44 -3.19
N VAL A 112 -5.96 11.58 -3.71
CA VAL A 112 -6.05 10.18 -3.30
C VAL A 112 -6.34 9.28 -4.51
N GLU A 113 -5.96 8.02 -4.40
CA GLU A 113 -6.36 6.95 -5.31
C GLU A 113 -7.31 6.00 -4.59
N VAL A 114 -8.48 5.79 -5.18
CA VAL A 114 -9.37 4.68 -4.82
C VAL A 114 -9.07 3.53 -5.76
N ARG A 115 -8.58 2.43 -5.21
CA ARG A 115 -8.18 1.22 -5.95
C ARG A 115 -9.19 0.11 -5.68
N THR A 116 -9.68 -0.54 -6.73
CA THR A 116 -10.48 -1.75 -6.59
C THR A 116 -9.53 -2.95 -6.55
N VAL A 117 -9.37 -3.52 -5.36
CA VAL A 117 -8.41 -4.59 -5.09
C VAL A 117 -9.01 -5.99 -5.21
N GLY A 118 -10.33 -6.09 -5.24
CA GLY A 118 -11.04 -7.36 -5.40
C GLY A 118 -12.42 -7.18 -6.02
N GLY A 119 -12.96 -8.28 -6.58
CA GLY A 119 -14.25 -8.31 -7.25
C GLY A 119 -14.18 -8.10 -8.76
N PRO A 120 -15.35 -7.98 -9.44
CA PRO A 120 -15.42 -7.93 -10.90
C PRO A 120 -14.72 -6.72 -11.55
N ALA A 121 -14.54 -5.62 -10.78
CA ALA A 121 -13.85 -4.42 -11.23
C ALA A 121 -12.39 -4.33 -10.71
N ALA A 122 -11.84 -5.44 -10.19
CA ALA A 122 -10.48 -5.48 -9.66
C ALA A 122 -9.46 -4.97 -10.69
N GLY A 123 -8.51 -4.16 -10.23
CA GLY A 123 -7.54 -3.48 -11.08
C GLY A 123 -7.90 -2.04 -11.43
N SER A 124 -9.15 -1.61 -11.21
CA SER A 124 -9.54 -0.22 -11.48
C SER A 124 -8.90 0.74 -10.48
N VAL A 125 -8.39 1.86 -10.99
CA VAL A 125 -7.79 2.93 -10.19
C VAL A 125 -8.47 4.26 -10.52
N HIS A 126 -9.00 4.92 -9.50
CA HIS A 126 -9.69 6.19 -9.63
C HIS A 126 -8.97 7.26 -8.81
N ARG A 127 -8.46 8.29 -9.48
CA ARG A 127 -7.77 9.41 -8.85
C ARG A 127 -8.77 10.51 -8.52
N LEU A 128 -8.84 10.88 -7.24
CA LEU A 128 -9.81 11.84 -6.73
C LEU A 128 -9.10 13.08 -6.20
N GLY A 129 -9.62 14.26 -6.60
CA GLY A 129 -9.32 15.53 -5.97
C GLY A 129 -10.21 15.77 -4.74
N PHE A 130 -10.16 16.99 -4.20
CA PHE A 130 -11.10 17.40 -3.16
C PHE A 130 -12.53 17.43 -3.71
N GLY A 131 -13.47 16.99 -2.90
CA GLY A 131 -14.87 16.93 -3.24
C GLY A 131 -15.55 15.64 -2.82
N THR A 132 -16.79 15.45 -3.28
CA THR A 132 -17.60 14.27 -2.99
C THR A 132 -17.86 13.51 -4.30
N VAL A 133 -17.63 12.20 -4.26
CA VAL A 133 -17.90 11.28 -5.37
C VAL A 133 -18.83 10.18 -4.92
N THR A 134 -19.64 9.66 -5.84
CA THR A 134 -20.57 8.56 -5.62
C THR A 134 -20.00 7.24 -6.13
N LEU A 135 -20.16 6.19 -5.33
CA LEU A 135 -19.80 4.81 -5.67
C LEU A 135 -21.09 3.98 -5.80
N GLY A 136 -21.20 3.17 -6.84
CA GLY A 136 -22.37 2.31 -6.99
C GLY A 136 -22.51 1.68 -8.37
N GLY A 137 -23.63 1.01 -8.58
CA GLY A 137 -23.93 0.34 -9.85
C GLY A 137 -24.62 1.24 -10.88
N ALA A 138 -25.07 2.43 -10.50
CA ALA A 138 -25.77 3.33 -11.41
C ALA A 138 -24.81 3.94 -12.45
N PRO A 139 -25.30 4.22 -13.68
CA PRO A 139 -24.48 4.82 -14.73
C PRO A 139 -23.93 6.22 -14.40
N ASP A 140 -24.63 6.96 -13.53
CA ASP A 140 -24.30 8.30 -13.07
C ASP A 140 -23.35 8.32 -11.88
N CYS A 141 -22.99 7.14 -11.33
CA CYS A 141 -21.98 7.06 -10.28
C CYS A 141 -20.59 7.41 -10.84
N HIS A 142 -19.83 8.22 -10.10
CA HIS A 142 -18.46 8.60 -10.43
C HIS A 142 -17.52 7.38 -10.49
N ILE A 143 -17.68 6.45 -9.54
CA ILE A 143 -17.01 5.16 -9.53
C ILE A 143 -18.07 4.08 -9.69
N ARG A 144 -18.09 3.47 -10.88
CA ARG A 144 -19.05 2.43 -11.22
C ARG A 144 -18.57 1.08 -10.74
N LEU A 145 -19.35 0.46 -9.87
CA LEU A 145 -19.10 -0.88 -9.34
C LEU A 145 -19.94 -1.89 -10.10
N THR A 146 -19.30 -2.89 -10.68
CA THR A 146 -19.95 -3.99 -11.39
C THR A 146 -20.21 -5.17 -10.46
N GLY A 147 -21.18 -6.04 -10.80
CA GLY A 147 -21.43 -7.27 -10.02
C GLY A 147 -22.08 -7.04 -8.65
N THR A 148 -22.56 -5.84 -8.35
CA THR A 148 -23.20 -5.57 -7.06
C THR A 148 -24.62 -6.08 -6.96
N GLY A 149 -25.27 -6.42 -8.09
CA GLY A 149 -26.71 -6.69 -8.16
C GLY A 149 -27.59 -5.47 -7.84
N PHE A 150 -26.99 -4.30 -7.69
CA PHE A 150 -27.64 -3.05 -7.30
C PHE A 150 -27.37 -1.96 -8.34
N THR A 151 -28.40 -1.22 -8.72
CA THR A 151 -28.35 -0.22 -9.80
C THR A 151 -28.30 1.24 -9.31
N GLY A 152 -28.21 1.46 -8.01
CA GLY A 152 -28.16 2.79 -7.38
C GLY A 152 -26.76 3.20 -6.88
N ALA A 153 -26.69 4.30 -6.16
CA ALA A 153 -25.53 4.71 -5.39
C ALA A 153 -25.45 3.91 -4.09
N ALA A 154 -24.33 3.26 -3.83
CA ALA A 154 -24.09 2.47 -2.62
C ALA A 154 -23.45 3.28 -1.51
N ALA A 155 -22.54 4.17 -1.86
CA ALA A 155 -21.84 5.03 -0.91
C ALA A 155 -21.45 6.37 -1.54
N GLN A 156 -21.19 7.35 -0.68
CA GLN A 156 -20.52 8.60 -1.03
C GLN A 156 -19.16 8.66 -0.35
N VAL A 157 -18.16 9.10 -1.08
CA VAL A 157 -16.81 9.31 -0.59
C VAL A 157 -16.47 10.77 -0.71
N THR A 158 -16.12 11.40 0.40
CA THR A 158 -15.71 12.80 0.47
C THR A 158 -14.22 12.88 0.76
N VAL A 159 -13.49 13.57 -0.10
CA VAL A 159 -12.07 13.88 0.05
C VAL A 159 -11.95 15.34 0.48
N GLY A 160 -11.32 15.59 1.60
CA GLY A 160 -11.18 16.93 2.16
C GLY A 160 -9.88 17.12 2.94
N PRO A 161 -9.62 18.34 3.41
CA PRO A 161 -8.47 18.60 4.27
C PRO A 161 -8.71 17.99 5.66
N GLY A 162 -7.68 17.41 6.26
CA GLY A 162 -7.74 16.84 7.62
C GLY A 162 -6.39 16.94 8.31
N GLY A 163 -6.31 17.59 9.47
CA GLY A 163 -5.20 17.56 10.42
C GLY A 163 -3.78 17.72 9.87
N GLY A 164 -3.59 18.47 8.77
CA GLY A 164 -2.30 18.63 8.08
C GLY A 164 -2.08 17.64 6.92
N SER A 165 -3.06 16.81 6.60
CA SER A 165 -3.03 15.86 5.47
C SER A 165 -4.41 15.80 4.80
N VAL A 166 -4.58 14.87 3.87
CA VAL A 166 -5.88 14.59 3.23
C VAL A 166 -6.67 13.61 4.10
N ALA A 167 -7.93 13.93 4.35
CA ALA A 167 -8.88 13.04 5.01
C ALA A 167 -9.91 12.51 4.00
N VAL A 168 -10.24 11.24 4.14
CA VAL A 168 -11.29 10.58 3.34
C VAL A 168 -12.38 10.09 4.28
N THR A 169 -13.62 10.38 3.92
CA THR A 169 -14.80 9.97 4.69
C THR A 169 -15.71 9.17 3.77
N VAL A 170 -16.23 8.06 4.26
CA VAL A 170 -17.25 7.26 3.57
C VAL A 170 -18.58 7.37 4.29
N GLN A 171 -19.64 7.58 3.52
CA GLN A 171 -21.04 7.61 3.99
C GLN A 171 -21.84 6.60 3.17
N PRO A 172 -22.60 5.70 3.80
CA PRO A 172 -23.45 4.77 3.07
C PRO A 172 -24.63 5.52 2.44
N ALA A 173 -25.08 5.06 1.29
CA ALA A 173 -26.28 5.49 0.61
C ALA A 173 -27.37 4.41 0.71
N SER A 174 -28.50 4.60 0.03
CA SER A 174 -29.63 3.66 0.03
C SER A 174 -29.31 2.45 -0.87
N GLY A 175 -28.36 1.62 -0.49
CA GLY A 175 -27.87 0.52 -1.31
C GLY A 175 -27.47 -0.71 -0.52
N PRO A 176 -26.61 -1.55 -1.09
CA PRO A 176 -26.05 -2.72 -0.41
C PRO A 176 -25.29 -2.28 0.85
N GLN A 177 -25.17 -3.22 1.78
CA GLN A 177 -24.39 -2.98 2.99
C GLN A 177 -22.94 -2.61 2.63
N VAL A 178 -22.48 -1.52 3.23
CA VAL A 178 -21.11 -1.05 3.14
C VAL A 178 -20.37 -1.50 4.38
N LEU A 179 -19.26 -2.20 4.21
CA LEU A 179 -18.40 -2.64 5.32
C LEU A 179 -17.04 -1.95 5.22
N LEU A 180 -16.52 -1.48 6.35
CA LEU A 180 -15.15 -0.97 6.47
C LEU A 180 -14.38 -1.88 7.42
N ASP A 181 -13.35 -2.56 6.91
CA ASP A 181 -12.59 -3.61 7.62
C ASP A 181 -13.52 -4.69 8.25
N GLY A 182 -14.59 -5.05 7.52
CA GLY A 182 -15.58 -6.02 7.95
C GLY A 182 -16.68 -5.47 8.86
N GLU A 183 -16.59 -4.23 9.33
CA GLU A 183 -17.60 -3.61 10.18
C GLU A 183 -18.62 -2.79 9.37
N PRO A 184 -19.93 -2.88 9.66
CA PRO A 184 -20.93 -2.13 8.93
C PRO A 184 -20.80 -0.61 9.15
N VAL A 185 -20.83 0.12 8.03
CA VAL A 185 -20.87 1.57 8.02
C VAL A 185 -22.33 2.00 7.98
N THR A 186 -22.83 2.58 9.08
CA THR A 186 -24.23 3.06 9.20
C THR A 186 -24.34 4.58 9.11
N THR A 187 -23.28 5.28 9.42
CA THR A 187 -23.17 6.75 9.36
C THR A 187 -21.85 7.15 8.71
N ALA A 188 -21.71 8.42 8.38
CA ALA A 188 -20.44 8.92 7.84
C ALA A 188 -19.29 8.67 8.83
N ARG A 189 -18.24 8.02 8.36
CA ARG A 189 -17.03 7.73 9.18
C ARG A 189 -15.76 7.90 8.36
N PRO A 190 -14.62 8.18 9.00
CA PRO A 190 -13.33 8.25 8.34
C PRO A 190 -13.00 6.91 7.65
N TRP A 191 -12.44 6.99 6.43
CA TRP A 191 -11.88 5.86 5.70
C TRP A 191 -10.35 5.97 5.73
N PRO A 192 -9.67 5.26 6.63
CA PRO A 192 -8.22 5.31 6.76
C PRO A 192 -7.52 4.78 5.51
N PHE A 193 -6.34 5.34 5.21
CA PHE A 193 -5.51 4.82 4.12
C PHE A 193 -5.14 3.34 4.36
N GLY A 194 -5.37 2.53 3.34
CA GLY A 194 -5.13 1.08 3.40
C GLY A 194 -6.27 0.25 3.99
N ALA A 195 -7.26 0.87 4.64
CA ALA A 195 -8.45 0.17 5.12
C ALA A 195 -9.30 -0.36 3.96
N LEU A 196 -9.94 -1.51 4.15
CA LEU A 196 -10.70 -2.21 3.12
C LEU A 196 -12.18 -1.84 3.20
N LEU A 197 -12.69 -1.19 2.15
CA LEU A 197 -14.10 -0.90 1.96
C LEU A 197 -14.73 -1.99 1.09
N THR A 198 -15.72 -2.70 1.61
CA THR A 198 -16.43 -3.75 0.88
C THR A 198 -17.85 -3.30 0.55
N ILE A 199 -18.22 -3.39 -0.73
CA ILE A 199 -19.56 -3.06 -1.25
C ILE A 199 -20.00 -4.19 -2.18
N GLY A 200 -20.91 -5.04 -1.71
CA GLY A 200 -21.27 -6.28 -2.41
C GLY A 200 -20.06 -7.18 -2.59
N THR A 201 -19.70 -7.51 -3.83
CA THR A 201 -18.53 -8.32 -4.18
C THR A 201 -17.26 -7.50 -4.43
N ASN A 202 -17.35 -6.16 -4.43
CA ASN A 202 -16.21 -5.29 -4.69
C ASN A 202 -15.50 -4.92 -3.41
N MET A 203 -14.17 -4.97 -3.45
CA MET A 203 -13.28 -4.57 -2.38
C MET A 203 -12.43 -3.40 -2.85
N LEU A 204 -12.50 -2.29 -2.12
CA LEU A 204 -11.79 -1.07 -2.46
C LEU A 204 -10.86 -0.65 -1.32
N THR A 205 -9.77 0.00 -1.66
CA THR A 205 -8.89 0.65 -0.70
C THR A 205 -8.56 2.06 -1.16
N VAL A 206 -8.30 2.95 -0.21
CA VAL A 206 -7.84 4.30 -0.51
C VAL A 206 -6.35 4.41 -0.21
N ARG A 207 -5.61 5.04 -1.12
CA ARG A 207 -4.17 5.26 -1.02
C ARG A 207 -3.79 6.68 -1.42
N VAL A 208 -2.63 7.12 -0.96
CA VAL A 208 -1.99 8.31 -1.51
C VAL A 208 -1.42 7.95 -2.88
N PRO A 209 -1.61 8.79 -3.92
CA PRO A 209 -1.01 8.57 -5.22
C PRO A 209 0.52 8.46 -5.11
N GLU A 210 1.05 7.37 -5.62
CA GLU A 210 2.50 7.15 -5.64
C GLU A 210 3.08 7.61 -6.97
N GLN A 211 4.23 8.28 -6.90
CA GLN A 211 5.00 8.67 -8.06
C GLN A 211 5.57 7.45 -8.79
N PRO A 212 5.69 7.48 -10.12
CA PRO A 212 6.50 6.51 -10.85
C PRO A 212 7.93 6.52 -10.31
N ASP A 213 8.43 5.35 -9.91
CA ASP A 213 9.72 5.20 -9.23
C ASP A 213 10.75 4.39 -10.04
N ALA A 214 10.48 4.12 -11.32
CA ALA A 214 11.40 3.44 -12.21
C ALA A 214 12.59 4.34 -12.58
N HIS A 215 13.75 3.75 -12.64
CA HIS A 215 14.95 4.44 -13.11
C HIS A 215 14.99 4.40 -14.65
N LEU A 216 14.61 5.50 -15.26
CA LEU A 216 14.55 5.67 -16.71
C LEU A 216 15.64 6.61 -17.17
N SER A 217 16.29 6.29 -18.28
CA SER A 217 17.23 7.15 -18.97
C SER A 217 16.89 7.24 -20.45
N PRO A 218 17.14 8.38 -21.12
CA PRO A 218 16.98 8.44 -22.57
C PRO A 218 17.89 7.40 -23.26
N ALA A 219 17.34 6.68 -24.23
CA ALA A 219 18.10 5.80 -25.09
C ALA A 219 18.42 6.48 -26.42
N ASP A 220 19.56 6.13 -27.02
CA ASP A 220 20.06 6.75 -28.27
C ASP A 220 19.08 6.55 -29.45
N GLU A 221 18.29 5.48 -29.41
CA GLU A 221 17.29 5.14 -30.44
C GLU A 221 15.92 5.80 -30.22
N GLY A 222 15.82 6.74 -29.29
CA GLY A 222 14.60 7.52 -29.05
C GLY A 222 13.59 6.86 -28.09
N GLY A 223 13.99 5.82 -27.35
CA GLY A 223 13.21 5.21 -26.28
C GLY A 223 13.65 5.67 -24.89
N LEU A 224 13.08 5.05 -23.89
CA LEU A 224 13.54 5.14 -22.51
C LEU A 224 14.16 3.79 -22.09
N ALA A 225 15.43 3.80 -21.78
CA ALA A 225 16.09 2.64 -21.20
C ALA A 225 15.65 2.51 -19.74
N TYR A 226 15.16 1.33 -19.39
CA TYR A 226 14.74 0.98 -18.05
C TYR A 226 15.86 0.21 -17.34
N ASN A 227 16.38 0.78 -16.26
CA ASN A 227 17.31 0.08 -15.40
C ASN A 227 16.54 -0.71 -14.34
N ARG A 228 16.40 -2.00 -14.58
CA ARG A 228 15.70 -2.91 -13.68
C ARG A 228 16.55 -3.20 -12.44
N PRO A 229 16.09 -2.84 -11.23
CA PRO A 229 16.76 -3.20 -9.99
C PRO A 229 16.71 -4.72 -9.73
N PRO A 230 17.65 -5.25 -8.93
CA PRO A 230 17.54 -6.63 -8.47
C PRO A 230 16.29 -6.82 -7.60
N ARG A 231 15.67 -7.99 -7.73
CA ARG A 231 14.51 -8.34 -6.91
C ARG A 231 14.89 -8.46 -5.44
N LEU A 232 14.19 -7.75 -4.58
CA LEU A 232 14.31 -7.88 -3.14
C LEU A 232 13.25 -8.88 -2.66
N LEU A 233 13.71 -10.07 -2.28
CA LEU A 233 12.82 -11.05 -1.66
C LEU A 233 12.60 -10.67 -0.19
N PRO A 234 11.35 -10.75 0.32
CA PRO A 234 11.08 -10.51 1.72
C PRO A 234 11.89 -11.49 2.58
N SER A 235 12.50 -10.98 3.62
CA SER A 235 13.26 -11.82 4.56
C SER A 235 12.25 -12.61 5.41
N GLY A 236 11.85 -13.78 4.95
CA GLY A 236 10.91 -14.68 5.63
C GLY A 236 11.42 -15.28 6.95
N ARG A 237 12.18 -14.52 7.74
CA ARG A 237 12.68 -14.96 9.04
C ARG A 237 11.61 -14.72 10.11
N PRO A 238 11.05 -15.77 10.73
CA PRO A 238 10.15 -15.60 11.84
C PRO A 238 10.89 -14.91 12.99
N ARG A 239 10.46 -13.72 13.37
CA ARG A 239 11.01 -13.02 14.53
C ARG A 239 10.44 -13.65 15.79
N ARG A 240 11.32 -14.20 16.64
CA ARG A 240 10.93 -14.70 17.95
C ARG A 240 10.80 -13.53 18.91
N ILE A 241 9.62 -13.35 19.45
CA ILE A 241 9.33 -12.38 20.49
C ILE A 241 9.24 -13.13 21.80
N GLU A 242 10.12 -12.79 22.74
CA GLU A 242 10.12 -13.39 24.08
C GLU A 242 9.11 -12.66 24.96
N VAL A 243 8.14 -13.42 25.47
CA VAL A 243 7.16 -12.91 26.41
C VAL A 243 7.77 -12.87 27.81
N PRO A 244 7.83 -11.71 28.50
CA PRO A 244 8.38 -11.60 29.83
C PRO A 244 7.56 -12.41 30.83
N ALA A 245 8.24 -13.13 31.72
CA ALA A 245 7.58 -13.90 32.75
C ALA A 245 6.94 -12.99 33.81
N GLU A 246 5.75 -13.36 34.28
CA GLU A 246 5.06 -12.62 35.34
C GLU A 246 5.86 -12.70 36.68
N PRO A 247 6.04 -11.59 37.38
CA PRO A 247 6.73 -11.57 38.67
C PRO A 247 5.97 -12.43 39.69
N ARG A 248 6.66 -13.40 40.27
CA ARG A 248 6.08 -14.21 41.34
C ARG A 248 6.13 -13.43 42.65
N ARG A 249 5.07 -13.53 43.45
CA ARG A 249 5.11 -13.04 44.82
C ARG A 249 6.10 -13.88 45.60
N ALA A 250 7.02 -13.24 46.33
CA ALA A 250 7.88 -13.94 47.29
C ALA A 250 6.99 -14.71 48.27
N ASP A 251 7.37 -15.96 48.56
CA ASP A 251 6.67 -16.77 49.55
C ASP A 251 6.59 -16.00 50.87
N LYS A 252 5.44 -16.17 51.56
CA LYS A 252 5.24 -15.55 52.85
C LYS A 252 6.36 -15.99 53.78
N VAL A 253 7.21 -15.05 54.18
CA VAL A 253 8.23 -15.31 55.23
C VAL A 253 7.50 -15.77 56.46
N ARG A 254 7.62 -17.07 56.77
CA ARG A 254 7.04 -17.67 58.00
C ARG A 254 7.88 -17.15 59.16
N LEU A 255 7.19 -16.60 60.15
CA LEU A 255 7.84 -16.23 61.41
C LEU A 255 8.44 -17.53 62.03
N GLN A 256 9.74 -17.61 62.13
CA GLN A 256 10.41 -18.74 62.77
C GLN A 256 10.29 -18.56 64.30
N LEU A 257 9.08 -18.83 64.82
CA LEU A 257 8.76 -18.69 66.23
C LEU A 257 9.71 -19.55 67.11
N LEU A 258 10.18 -20.67 66.58
CA LEU A 258 11.12 -21.53 67.30
C LEU A 258 12.44 -20.84 67.57
N SER A 259 12.97 -20.05 66.64
CA SER A 259 14.23 -19.32 66.82
C SER A 259 14.11 -18.19 67.82
N ALA A 260 12.90 -17.70 68.11
CA ALA A 260 12.63 -16.68 69.12
C ALA A 260 12.45 -17.31 70.53
N VAL A 261 11.89 -18.51 70.61
CA VAL A 261 11.59 -19.20 71.89
C VAL A 261 12.83 -19.74 72.55
N ILE A 262 13.80 -20.27 71.81
CA ILE A 262 15.02 -20.89 72.38
C ILE A 262 15.85 -19.85 73.17
N PRO A 263 16.20 -18.65 72.69
CA PRO A 263 16.93 -17.64 73.46
C PRO A 263 16.13 -17.15 74.69
N LEU A 264 14.79 -17.11 74.55
CA LEU A 264 13.89 -16.67 75.63
C LEU A 264 13.86 -17.65 76.79
N VAL A 265 13.80 -18.95 76.51
CA VAL A 265 13.87 -20.00 77.52
C VAL A 265 15.26 -20.06 78.18
N LEU A 266 16.31 -19.96 77.35
CA LEU A 266 17.71 -19.97 77.88
C LEU A 266 17.97 -18.76 78.76
N GLY A 267 17.50 -17.58 78.35
CA GLY A 267 17.65 -16.37 79.15
C GLY A 267 16.88 -16.43 80.48
N LEU A 268 15.68 -17.03 80.52
CA LEU A 268 14.88 -17.21 81.73
C LEU A 268 15.63 -18.11 82.74
N VAL A 269 16.23 -19.20 82.22
CA VAL A 269 17.08 -20.07 83.06
C VAL A 269 18.27 -19.34 83.64
N MET A 270 18.97 -18.50 82.83
CA MET A 270 20.14 -17.73 83.27
C MET A 270 19.77 -16.67 84.25
N VAL A 271 18.67 -15.97 84.14
CA VAL A 271 18.14 -15.01 85.11
C VAL A 271 17.95 -15.69 86.48
N LYS A 272 17.42 -16.91 86.46
CA LYS A 272 17.12 -17.67 87.68
C LYS A 272 18.39 -18.21 88.35
N VAL A 273 19.41 -18.59 87.57
CA VAL A 273 20.69 -19.15 88.09
C VAL A 273 21.61 -18.06 88.55
N LEU A 274 21.77 -16.93 87.84
CA LEU A 274 22.71 -15.86 88.07
C LEU A 274 22.15 -14.71 88.87
N HIS A 275 20.86 -14.68 89.21
CA HIS A 275 20.17 -13.64 89.99
C HIS A 275 20.43 -12.19 89.51
N SER A 276 20.72 -12.02 88.19
CA SER A 276 21.06 -10.71 87.61
C SER A 276 20.05 -10.27 86.60
N TRP A 277 19.40 -9.11 86.83
CA TRP A 277 18.41 -8.52 85.93
C TRP A 277 18.99 -8.06 84.57
N ALA A 278 20.31 -7.88 84.47
CA ALA A 278 20.98 -7.51 83.22
C ALA A 278 20.71 -8.56 82.07
N PHE A 279 20.56 -9.83 82.41
CA PHE A 279 20.20 -10.88 81.42
C PHE A 279 18.77 -10.79 80.97
N ALA A 280 17.82 -10.19 81.72
CA ALA A 280 16.47 -9.98 81.26
C ALA A 280 16.37 -8.96 80.13
N ALA A 281 17.22 -7.89 80.19
CA ALA A 281 17.32 -6.91 79.08
C ALA A 281 17.90 -7.56 77.81
N PHE A 282 18.90 -8.42 77.97
CA PHE A 282 19.44 -9.18 76.84
C PHE A 282 18.47 -10.17 76.23
N MET A 283 17.60 -10.78 77.04
CA MET A 283 16.56 -11.68 76.63
C MET A 283 15.49 -11.02 75.73
N LEU A 284 15.16 -9.73 75.95
CA LEU A 284 14.18 -8.97 75.15
C LEU A 284 14.74 -8.50 73.81
N LEU A 285 16.05 -8.41 73.66
CA LEU A 285 16.69 -7.94 72.45
C LEU A 285 16.44 -8.87 71.25
N SER A 286 16.46 -10.22 71.48
CA SER A 286 16.29 -11.21 70.44
C SER A 286 14.90 -11.19 69.79
N PRO A 287 13.78 -11.19 70.54
CA PRO A 287 12.42 -11.08 69.94
C PRO A 287 12.22 -9.75 69.22
N VAL A 288 12.76 -8.65 69.74
CA VAL A 288 12.64 -7.33 69.08
C VAL A 288 13.39 -7.31 67.74
N MET A 289 14.58 -7.91 67.68
CA MET A 289 15.31 -8.02 66.42
C MET A 289 14.57 -8.89 65.39
N ILE A 290 14.01 -10.02 65.81
CA ILE A 290 13.27 -10.94 64.91
C ILE A 290 12.00 -10.26 64.37
N ILE A 291 11.27 -9.53 65.24
CA ILE A 291 10.09 -8.80 64.82
C ILE A 291 10.48 -7.65 63.88
N GLY A 292 11.55 -6.91 64.20
CA GLY A 292 12.07 -5.85 63.34
C GLY A 292 12.46 -6.34 61.94
N GLN A 293 13.17 -7.46 61.91
CA GLN A 293 13.55 -8.09 60.63
C GLN A 293 12.35 -8.57 59.84
N TRP A 294 11.37 -9.23 60.47
CA TRP A 294 10.15 -9.65 59.83
C TRP A 294 9.32 -8.49 59.26
N VAL A 295 9.21 -7.37 60.01
CA VAL A 295 8.51 -6.16 59.49
C VAL A 295 9.29 -5.55 58.34
N SER A 296 10.60 -5.50 58.40
CA SER A 296 11.48 -5.02 57.33
C SER A 296 11.33 -5.87 56.08
N ASP A 297 11.43 -7.19 56.19
CA ASP A 297 11.31 -8.12 55.06
C ASP A 297 9.93 -8.06 54.41
N ARG A 298 8.89 -7.93 55.24
CA ARG A 298 7.52 -7.77 54.73
C ARG A 298 7.30 -6.47 53.95
N ARG A 299 7.92 -5.36 54.41
CA ARG A 299 7.86 -4.08 53.70
C ARG A 299 8.66 -4.13 52.41
N HIS A 300 9.90 -4.65 52.46
CA HIS A 300 10.76 -4.79 51.27
C HIS A 300 10.17 -5.72 50.23
N GLY A 301 9.61 -6.86 50.65
CA GLY A 301 8.95 -7.78 49.73
C GLY A 301 7.74 -7.17 48.99
N ARG A 302 6.93 -6.36 49.71
CA ARG A 302 5.80 -5.67 49.09
C ARG A 302 6.22 -4.58 48.09
N THR A 303 7.22 -3.76 48.46
CA THR A 303 7.73 -2.70 47.60
C THR A 303 8.46 -3.27 46.38
N SER A 304 9.24 -4.34 46.55
CA SER A 304 9.94 -5.04 45.49
C SER A 304 8.96 -5.66 44.47
N TYR A 305 7.92 -6.36 44.96
CA TYR A 305 6.88 -6.92 44.09
C TYR A 305 6.13 -5.84 43.32
N ALA A 306 5.73 -4.73 43.96
CA ALA A 306 5.07 -3.62 43.33
C ALA A 306 5.94 -2.98 42.22
N LYS A 307 7.24 -2.87 42.48
CA LYS A 307 8.22 -2.37 41.51
C LYS A 307 8.41 -3.29 40.35
N ALA A 308 8.53 -4.61 40.61
CA ALA A 308 8.62 -5.65 39.58
C ALA A 308 7.34 -5.71 38.72
N MET A 309 6.15 -5.57 39.34
CA MET A 309 4.88 -5.57 38.63
C MET A 309 4.70 -4.34 37.73
N ARG A 310 5.16 -3.16 38.16
CA ARG A 310 5.17 -1.97 37.30
C ARG A 310 6.09 -2.19 36.10
N ALA A 311 7.32 -2.62 36.32
CA ALA A 311 8.28 -2.92 35.26
C ALA A 311 7.76 -3.99 34.28
N TYR A 312 7.03 -4.99 34.80
CA TYR A 312 6.37 -6.02 33.97
C TYR A 312 5.29 -5.39 33.06
N ARG A 313 4.41 -4.54 33.63
CA ARG A 313 3.37 -3.85 32.85
C ARG A 313 3.97 -2.95 31.78
N ASP A 314 5.03 -2.21 32.09
CA ASP A 314 5.71 -1.35 31.12
C ASP A 314 6.36 -2.17 30.00
N ARG A 315 6.91 -3.35 30.32
CA ARG A 315 7.44 -4.28 29.31
C ARG A 315 6.32 -4.88 28.45
N MET A 316 5.20 -5.25 29.04
CA MET A 316 4.04 -5.76 28.29
C MET A 316 3.45 -4.72 27.36
N ALA A 317 3.39 -3.45 27.77
CA ALA A 317 2.93 -2.37 26.89
C ALA A 317 3.87 -2.16 25.69
N ARG A 318 5.18 -2.20 25.91
CA ARG A 318 6.16 -2.13 24.81
C ARG A 318 6.07 -3.35 23.89
N LEU A 319 5.92 -4.53 24.47
CA LEU A 319 5.76 -5.77 23.71
C LEU A 319 4.53 -5.72 22.82
N SER A 320 3.40 -5.19 23.31
CA SER A 320 2.20 -4.99 22.49
C SER A 320 2.48 -4.09 21.28
N GLN A 321 3.16 -2.97 21.49
CA GLN A 321 3.56 -2.07 20.40
C GLN A 321 4.52 -2.73 19.39
N GLU A 322 5.50 -3.52 19.90
CA GLU A 322 6.40 -4.27 19.03
C GLU A 322 5.65 -5.33 18.21
N MET A 323 4.71 -6.03 18.82
CA MET A 323 3.87 -7.01 18.11
C MET A 323 3.02 -6.36 17.03
N ASP A 324 2.43 -5.21 17.30
CA ASP A 324 1.62 -4.48 16.32
C ASP A 324 2.49 -3.96 15.15
N ALA A 325 3.69 -3.49 15.44
CA ALA A 325 4.65 -3.07 14.42
C ALA A 325 5.13 -4.26 13.55
N GLU A 326 5.41 -5.42 14.16
CA GLU A 326 5.81 -6.63 13.43
C GLU A 326 4.66 -7.20 12.57
N ARG A 327 3.42 -7.14 13.07
CA ARG A 327 2.24 -7.51 12.27
C ARG A 327 2.07 -6.60 11.06
N ALA A 328 2.23 -5.30 11.26
CA ALA A 328 2.15 -4.34 10.15
C ALA A 328 3.27 -4.56 9.12
N ALA A 329 4.48 -4.89 9.57
CA ALA A 329 5.60 -5.22 8.68
C ALA A 329 5.35 -6.52 7.91
N ASP A 330 4.88 -7.59 8.57
CA ASP A 330 4.54 -8.87 7.92
C ASP A 330 3.41 -8.70 6.90
N GLU A 331 2.41 -7.88 7.22
CA GLU A 331 1.34 -7.55 6.29
C GLU A 331 1.85 -6.77 5.06
N ALA A 332 2.76 -5.81 5.27
CA ALA A 332 3.39 -5.07 4.18
C ALA A 332 4.22 -6.01 3.28
N ASP A 333 5.04 -6.89 3.88
CA ASP A 333 5.84 -7.88 3.15
C ASP A 333 4.97 -8.84 2.33
N ARG A 334 3.84 -9.28 2.88
CA ARG A 334 2.89 -10.15 2.16
C ARG A 334 2.20 -9.42 1.00
N ARG A 335 1.79 -8.16 1.20
CA ARG A 335 1.20 -7.34 0.14
C ARG A 335 2.21 -7.04 -0.97
N ASP A 336 3.48 -6.86 -0.61
CA ASP A 336 4.56 -6.71 -1.58
C ASP A 336 4.83 -8.00 -2.36
N ALA A 337 4.77 -9.15 -1.70
CA ALA A 337 4.95 -10.44 -2.35
C ALA A 337 3.78 -10.80 -3.29
N ALA A 338 2.55 -10.44 -2.92
CA ALA A 338 1.33 -10.68 -3.69
C ALA A 338 0.58 -9.35 -3.89
N PRO A 339 1.02 -8.51 -4.86
CA PRO A 339 0.40 -7.23 -5.12
C PRO A 339 -1.04 -7.41 -5.64
N ASP A 340 -1.93 -6.52 -5.20
CA ASP A 340 -3.31 -6.49 -5.70
C ASP A 340 -3.38 -6.12 -7.19
N PRO A 341 -4.47 -6.45 -7.90
CA PRO A 341 -4.63 -6.18 -9.33
C PRO A 341 -4.46 -4.71 -9.71
N ALA A 342 -4.84 -3.77 -8.84
CA ALA A 342 -4.66 -2.35 -9.09
C ALA A 342 -3.18 -1.94 -9.03
N SER A 343 -2.44 -2.51 -8.09
CA SER A 343 -0.98 -2.33 -7.99
C SER A 343 -0.26 -2.93 -9.21
N VAL A 344 -0.72 -4.08 -9.71
CA VAL A 344 -0.19 -4.69 -10.94
C VAL A 344 -0.46 -3.77 -12.14
N LEU A 345 -1.69 -3.24 -12.27
CA LEU A 345 -2.01 -2.30 -13.35
C LEU A 345 -1.13 -1.05 -13.28
N LEU A 346 -0.99 -0.44 -12.11
CA LEU A 346 -0.14 0.74 -11.92
C LEU A 346 1.33 0.45 -12.22
N THR A 347 1.81 -0.76 -11.94
CA THR A 347 3.16 -1.18 -12.30
C THR A 347 3.34 -1.34 -13.81
N ALA A 348 2.31 -1.84 -14.49
CA ALA A 348 2.36 -2.04 -15.94
C ALA A 348 2.18 -0.74 -16.74
N THR A 349 1.33 0.18 -16.27
CA THR A 349 0.98 1.41 -16.98
C THR A 349 1.87 2.61 -16.63
N GLY A 350 2.33 2.69 -15.39
CA GLY A 350 3.30 3.68 -14.96
C GLY A 350 4.63 2.98 -14.67
N PRO A 351 5.76 3.42 -15.23
CA PRO A 351 6.99 2.70 -15.02
C PRO A 351 7.35 2.69 -13.54
N ARG A 352 7.22 1.52 -12.95
CA ARG A 352 7.55 1.25 -11.56
C ARG A 352 8.82 0.42 -11.49
N ARG A 353 9.60 0.59 -10.41
CA ARG A 353 10.83 -0.18 -10.18
C ARG A 353 10.61 -1.70 -10.18
N ARG A 354 9.38 -2.16 -9.92
CA ARG A 354 9.01 -3.58 -9.92
C ARG A 354 8.53 -4.10 -11.28
N LEU A 355 8.48 -3.26 -12.32
CA LEU A 355 8.16 -3.67 -13.67
C LEU A 355 9.15 -4.75 -14.14
N TRP A 356 8.64 -5.87 -14.63
CA TRP A 356 9.43 -7.07 -15.02
C TRP A 356 10.31 -7.62 -13.89
N GLU A 357 9.91 -7.44 -12.64
CA GLU A 357 10.64 -7.95 -11.48
C GLU A 357 10.79 -9.47 -11.51
N ARG A 358 9.72 -10.18 -11.93
CA ARG A 358 9.72 -11.64 -12.07
C ARG A 358 10.16 -12.05 -13.47
N ARG A 359 10.95 -13.12 -13.56
CA ARG A 359 11.41 -13.71 -14.81
C ARG A 359 10.71 -15.04 -15.05
N ALA A 360 10.68 -15.50 -16.31
CA ALA A 360 10.02 -16.76 -16.66
C ALA A 360 10.63 -17.99 -15.97
N ASP A 361 11.87 -17.89 -15.53
CA ASP A 361 12.62 -18.94 -14.81
C ASP A 361 12.49 -18.81 -13.27
N ASP A 362 11.86 -17.75 -12.77
CA ASP A 362 11.60 -17.63 -11.34
C ASP A 362 10.50 -18.66 -10.90
N PRO A 363 10.67 -19.32 -9.74
CA PRO A 363 9.75 -20.37 -9.30
C PRO A 363 8.33 -19.86 -9.02
N ASP A 364 8.17 -18.56 -8.81
CA ASP A 364 6.90 -17.88 -8.55
C ASP A 364 6.43 -17.02 -9.74
N PHE A 365 6.97 -17.30 -10.95
CA PHE A 365 6.48 -16.65 -12.17
C PHE A 365 5.05 -17.11 -12.46
N LEU A 366 4.12 -16.16 -12.59
CA LEU A 366 2.68 -16.38 -12.73
C LEU A 366 1.95 -16.93 -11.49
N ASP A 367 2.60 -17.06 -10.34
CA ASP A 367 1.87 -17.22 -9.08
C ASP A 367 1.17 -15.91 -8.72
N LEU A 368 -0.17 -15.97 -8.62
CA LEU A 368 -1.08 -14.85 -8.31
C LEU A 368 -1.72 -15.04 -6.95
#